data_f9d5701e702d6135ebf12425bb22ad1e
#
_entry.id   f9d5701e702d6135ebf12425bb22ad1e
#
_cell.length_a   1.000
_cell.length_b   1.000
_cell.length_c   1.000
_cell.angle_alpha   90.00
_cell.angle_beta   90.00
_cell.angle_gamma   90.00
#
_symmetry.space_group_name_H-M   'P 1'
#
loop_
_entity.id
_entity.type
_entity.pdbx_description
1 polymer ?
#
loop_
_entity_poly.entity_id
_entity_poly.type
_entity_poly.pdbx_seq_one_letter_code
_entity_poly.pdbx_strand_id
1 'polypeptide(L)'
;KGSFRLARLMWIMYLMVILPTILWLGAKAVNNLTGLDLIFSMVLLGLLSLAYSLYGGLKAVAFTDIIQVTLLILAGLFVSYVGLNAISDGGGIVEGFLILQSEFPEKLDALLPYVSKAEDPEAYANYVKLPGIWVLIGGMWIAHFYYWGTNQYITQRALGGKNLNEAQNGLMFAGFLKLLMPFVVVLPGLIAVSLEGNVTVSYTHLTLPTICSV
;
A
#
# COMPACT_ATOMS: atom_id res chain seq x y z
N LYS A 1 -18.41 16.72 -25.46
CA LYS A 1 -17.08 17.35 -25.71
C LYS A 1 -16.31 17.65 -24.42
N GLY A 2 -16.95 18.07 -23.32
CA GLY A 2 -16.31 18.33 -22.03
C GLY A 2 -15.73 17.09 -21.36
N SER A 3 -16.46 16.00 -21.32
CA SER A 3 -16.05 14.72 -20.76
C SER A 3 -14.80 14.15 -21.43
N PHE A 4 -14.66 14.32 -22.75
CA PHE A 4 -13.46 13.86 -23.46
C PHE A 4 -12.20 14.68 -23.14
N ARG A 5 -12.34 15.98 -22.87
CA ARG A 5 -11.22 16.83 -22.44
C ARG A 5 -10.76 16.46 -21.03
N LEU A 6 -11.71 16.22 -20.13
CA LEU A 6 -11.41 15.79 -18.77
C LEU A 6 -10.70 14.43 -18.75
N ALA A 7 -11.21 13.46 -19.50
CA ALA A 7 -10.58 12.15 -19.63
C ALA A 7 -9.14 12.25 -20.15
N ARG A 8 -8.89 13.10 -21.17
CA ARG A 8 -7.53 13.33 -21.69
C ARG A 8 -6.61 13.95 -20.65
N LEU A 9 -7.11 14.92 -19.86
CA LEU A 9 -6.33 15.52 -18.76
C LEU A 9 -5.96 14.48 -17.71
N MET A 10 -6.91 13.66 -17.29
CA MET A 10 -6.66 12.59 -16.34
C MET A 10 -5.64 11.57 -16.85
N TRP A 11 -5.68 11.22 -18.14
CA TRP A 11 -4.69 10.37 -18.78
C TRP A 11 -3.27 10.96 -18.76
N ILE A 12 -3.14 12.24 -19.08
CA ILE A 12 -1.86 12.92 -19.03
C ILE A 12 -1.32 12.95 -17.61
N MET A 13 -2.16 13.28 -16.62
CA MET A 13 -1.79 13.25 -15.21
C MET A 13 -1.33 11.86 -14.77
N TYR A 14 -2.05 10.81 -15.18
CA TYR A 14 -1.69 9.43 -14.85
C TYR A 14 -0.30 9.07 -15.43
N LEU A 15 -0.06 9.36 -16.70
CA LEU A 15 1.20 9.05 -17.37
C LEU A 15 2.38 9.87 -16.84
N MET A 16 2.16 11.14 -16.49
CA MET A 16 3.25 12.04 -16.10
C MET A 16 3.57 11.98 -14.61
N VAL A 17 2.62 11.62 -13.76
CA VAL A 17 2.79 11.63 -12.30
C VAL A 17 2.78 10.22 -11.72
N ILE A 18 1.71 9.46 -11.92
CA ILE A 18 1.51 8.19 -11.23
C ILE A 18 2.48 7.12 -11.74
N LEU A 19 2.61 6.97 -13.05
CA LEU A 19 3.44 5.92 -13.64
C LEU A 19 4.94 6.08 -13.29
N PRO A 20 5.55 7.29 -13.43
CA PRO A 20 6.93 7.48 -13.01
C PRO A 20 7.14 7.29 -11.51
N THR A 21 6.18 7.70 -10.67
CA THR A 21 6.26 7.52 -9.22
C THR A 21 6.30 6.04 -8.84
N ILE A 22 5.42 5.22 -9.41
CA ILE A 22 5.40 3.77 -9.15
C ILE A 22 6.71 3.12 -9.63
N LEU A 23 7.19 3.50 -10.81
CA LEU A 23 8.45 2.98 -11.36
C LEU A 23 9.65 3.36 -10.48
N TRP A 24 9.69 4.60 -10.00
CA TRP A 24 10.73 5.06 -9.10
C TRP A 24 10.72 4.33 -7.76
N LEU A 25 9.52 4.11 -7.16
CA LEU A 25 9.39 3.35 -5.91
C LEU A 25 9.87 1.90 -6.07
N GLY A 26 9.47 1.24 -7.16
CA GLY A 26 9.94 -0.10 -7.48
C GLY A 26 11.45 -0.18 -7.68
N ALA A 27 12.02 0.78 -8.42
CA ALA A 27 13.45 0.86 -8.64
C ALA A 27 14.23 1.13 -7.35
N LYS A 28 13.70 1.97 -6.46
CA LYS A 28 14.29 2.24 -5.15
C LYS A 28 14.32 0.98 -4.28
N ALA A 29 13.26 0.17 -4.31
CA ALA A 29 13.24 -1.11 -3.61
C ALA A 29 14.31 -2.07 -4.15
N VAL A 30 14.45 -2.18 -5.48
CA VAL A 30 15.50 -2.98 -6.11
C VAL A 30 16.89 -2.46 -5.74
N ASN A 31 17.11 -1.14 -5.82
CA ASN A 31 18.37 -0.51 -5.43
C ASN A 31 18.75 -0.84 -3.98
N ASN A 32 17.80 -0.72 -3.04
CA ASN A 32 18.05 -1.00 -1.62
C ASN A 32 18.37 -2.48 -1.35
N LEU A 33 17.77 -3.40 -2.10
CA LEU A 33 17.98 -4.85 -1.90
C LEU A 33 19.21 -5.38 -2.61
N THR A 34 19.53 -4.85 -3.79
CA THR A 34 20.58 -5.42 -4.67
C THR A 34 21.83 -4.54 -4.77
N GLY A 35 21.75 -3.26 -4.36
CA GLY A 35 22.81 -2.28 -4.56
C GLY A 35 22.96 -1.77 -6.00
N LEU A 36 22.07 -2.18 -6.92
CA LEU A 36 22.09 -1.70 -8.30
C LEU A 36 21.78 -0.21 -8.39
N ASP A 37 22.37 0.47 -9.37
CA ASP A 37 22.08 1.88 -9.61
C ASP A 37 20.59 2.14 -9.84
N LEU A 38 20.08 3.27 -9.30
CA LEU A 38 18.66 3.59 -9.33
C LEU A 38 18.13 3.76 -10.76
N ILE A 39 18.88 4.44 -11.62
CA ILE A 39 18.47 4.69 -13.02
C ILE A 39 18.48 3.37 -13.79
N PHE A 40 19.51 2.55 -13.58
CA PHE A 40 19.58 1.22 -14.19
C PHE A 40 18.39 0.36 -13.76
N SER A 41 18.05 0.36 -12.48
CA SER A 41 16.89 -0.37 -11.93
C SER A 41 15.57 0.12 -12.52
N MET A 42 15.40 1.45 -12.71
CA MET A 42 14.22 2.01 -13.38
C MET A 42 14.10 1.55 -14.84
N VAL A 43 15.17 1.62 -15.59
CA VAL A 43 15.20 1.19 -17.00
C VAL A 43 14.92 -0.31 -17.11
N LEU A 44 15.56 -1.12 -16.26
CA LEU A 44 15.38 -2.57 -16.24
C LEU A 44 13.92 -2.95 -15.94
N LEU A 45 13.33 -2.41 -14.88
CA LEU A 45 11.93 -2.66 -14.51
C LEU A 45 10.96 -2.19 -15.60
N GLY A 46 11.22 -1.00 -16.16
CA GLY A 46 10.41 -0.46 -17.26
C GLY A 46 10.44 -1.34 -18.50
N LEU A 47 11.61 -1.81 -18.92
CA LEU A 47 11.76 -2.69 -20.08
C LEU A 47 11.13 -4.07 -19.85
N LEU A 48 11.31 -4.65 -18.66
CA LEU A 48 10.68 -5.93 -18.31
C LEU A 48 9.16 -5.80 -18.31
N SER A 49 8.61 -4.74 -17.69
CA SER A 49 7.18 -4.48 -17.65
C SER A 49 6.61 -4.26 -19.04
N LEU A 50 7.31 -3.51 -19.89
CA LEU A 50 6.92 -3.28 -21.28
C LEU A 50 6.92 -4.59 -22.08
N ALA A 51 7.97 -5.40 -21.94
CA ALA A 51 8.12 -6.65 -22.66
C ALA A 51 6.95 -7.61 -22.38
N TYR A 52 6.68 -7.93 -21.12
CA TYR A 52 5.60 -8.86 -20.82
C TYR A 52 4.22 -8.30 -21.13
N SER A 53 4.02 -6.98 -21.01
CA SER A 53 2.75 -6.33 -21.36
C SER A 53 2.48 -6.35 -22.85
N LEU A 54 3.50 -6.15 -23.70
CA LEU A 54 3.37 -6.20 -25.14
C LEU A 54 3.06 -7.62 -25.64
N TYR A 55 3.72 -8.63 -25.09
CA TYR A 55 3.52 -10.01 -25.52
C TYR A 55 2.23 -10.64 -24.98
N GLY A 56 1.89 -10.40 -23.73
CA GLY A 56 0.80 -11.09 -23.05
C GLY A 56 -0.46 -10.27 -22.84
N GLY A 57 -0.41 -8.97 -23.05
CA GLY A 57 -1.53 -8.05 -22.86
C GLY A 57 -2.12 -8.13 -21.45
N LEU A 58 -3.38 -7.71 -21.31
CA LEU A 58 -4.10 -7.67 -20.02
C LEU A 58 -4.18 -9.04 -19.32
N LYS A 59 -4.26 -10.13 -20.09
CA LYS A 59 -4.36 -11.49 -19.54
C LYS A 59 -3.08 -11.91 -18.82
N ALA A 60 -1.91 -11.62 -19.40
CA ALA A 60 -0.62 -11.92 -18.75
C ALA A 60 -0.42 -11.07 -17.50
N VAL A 61 -0.77 -9.79 -17.56
CA VAL A 61 -0.71 -8.90 -16.39
C VAL A 61 -1.60 -9.43 -15.26
N ALA A 62 -2.86 -9.80 -15.55
CA ALA A 62 -3.75 -10.36 -14.53
C ALA A 62 -3.21 -11.67 -13.93
N PHE A 63 -2.55 -12.51 -14.70
CA PHE A 63 -1.96 -13.75 -14.19
C PHE A 63 -0.75 -13.47 -13.27
N THR A 64 0.13 -12.55 -13.66
CA THR A 64 1.25 -12.13 -12.82
C THR A 64 0.79 -11.45 -11.52
N ASP A 65 -0.28 -10.66 -11.56
CA ASP A 65 -0.89 -10.06 -10.38
C ASP A 65 -1.34 -11.12 -9.35
N ILE A 66 -1.97 -12.22 -9.80
CA ILE A 66 -2.39 -13.31 -8.91
C ILE A 66 -1.19 -13.90 -8.18
N ILE A 67 -0.10 -14.19 -8.91
CA ILE A 67 1.13 -14.73 -8.31
C ILE A 67 1.71 -13.75 -7.30
N GLN A 68 1.82 -12.47 -7.68
CA GLN A 68 2.40 -11.42 -6.83
C GLN A 68 1.58 -11.20 -5.55
N VAL A 69 0.25 -11.12 -5.65
CA VAL A 69 -0.62 -10.96 -4.47
C VAL A 69 -0.55 -12.18 -3.56
N THR A 70 -0.52 -13.38 -4.12
CA THR A 70 -0.38 -14.61 -3.33
C THR A 70 0.94 -14.61 -2.56
N LEU A 71 2.05 -14.31 -3.23
CA LEU A 71 3.37 -14.23 -2.59
C LEU A 71 3.42 -13.11 -1.53
N LEU A 72 2.80 -11.95 -1.81
CA LEU A 72 2.71 -10.84 -0.86
C LEU A 72 1.99 -11.25 0.43
N ILE A 73 0.84 -11.91 0.30
CA ILE A 73 0.05 -12.36 1.45
C ILE A 73 0.84 -13.40 2.26
N LEU A 74 1.41 -14.40 1.60
CA LEU A 74 2.18 -15.44 2.27
C LEU A 74 3.43 -14.88 2.96
N ALA A 75 4.18 -14.02 2.27
CA ALA A 75 5.37 -13.39 2.83
C ALA A 75 5.04 -12.45 4.00
N GLY A 76 4.00 -11.62 3.88
CA GLY A 76 3.60 -10.71 4.94
C GLY A 76 3.10 -11.43 6.19
N LEU A 77 2.29 -12.47 6.03
CA LEU A 77 1.87 -13.32 7.16
C LEU A 77 3.04 -14.06 7.78
N PHE A 78 3.98 -14.57 6.97
CA PHE A 78 5.18 -15.23 7.48
C PHE A 78 6.07 -14.26 8.27
N VAL A 79 6.30 -13.06 7.77
CA VAL A 79 7.09 -12.03 8.48
C VAL A 79 6.39 -11.62 9.78
N SER A 80 5.05 -11.45 9.76
CA SER A 80 4.27 -11.18 10.96
C SER A 80 4.39 -12.31 11.99
N TYR A 81 4.32 -13.56 11.54
CA TYR A 81 4.49 -14.74 12.40
C TYR A 81 5.87 -14.76 13.07
N VAL A 82 6.93 -14.67 12.26
CA VAL A 82 8.32 -14.71 12.75
C VAL A 82 8.59 -13.53 13.67
N GLY A 83 8.13 -12.34 13.29
CA GLY A 83 8.36 -11.13 14.06
C GLY A 83 7.65 -11.12 15.42
N LEU A 84 6.38 -11.53 15.49
CA LEU A 84 5.67 -11.66 16.77
C LEU A 84 6.29 -12.74 17.68
N ASN A 85 6.75 -13.82 17.08
CA ASN A 85 7.44 -14.86 17.84
C ASN A 85 8.81 -14.40 18.37
N ALA A 86 9.49 -13.52 17.64
CA ALA A 86 10.74 -12.89 18.08
C ALA A 86 10.52 -11.89 19.23
N ILE A 87 9.43 -11.10 19.19
CA ILE A 87 9.06 -10.18 20.28
C ILE A 87 8.76 -10.94 21.58
N SER A 88 8.15 -12.12 21.50
CA SER A 88 7.78 -12.95 22.65
C SER A 88 8.86 -13.94 23.10
N ASP A 89 10.09 -13.86 22.58
CA ASP A 89 11.17 -14.83 22.85
C ASP A 89 10.71 -16.31 22.70
N GLY A 90 9.83 -16.55 21.73
CA GLY A 90 9.29 -17.89 21.47
C GLY A 90 7.96 -18.21 22.15
N GLY A 91 7.34 -17.28 22.86
CA GLY A 91 6.03 -17.44 23.52
C GLY A 91 4.84 -17.52 22.58
N GLY A 92 5.05 -17.24 21.28
CA GLY A 92 4.04 -17.38 20.23
C GLY A 92 3.39 -16.06 19.80
N ILE A 93 2.51 -16.17 18.79
CA ILE A 93 1.90 -15.00 18.12
C ILE A 93 1.04 -14.16 19.08
N VAL A 94 0.26 -14.81 19.94
CA VAL A 94 -0.69 -14.11 20.83
C VAL A 94 0.07 -13.33 21.88
N GLU A 95 1.09 -13.92 22.47
CA GLU A 95 1.93 -13.25 23.47
C GLU A 95 2.73 -12.10 22.84
N GLY A 96 3.33 -12.30 21.66
CA GLY A 96 4.00 -11.25 20.93
C GLY A 96 3.09 -10.07 20.58
N PHE A 97 1.83 -10.35 20.22
CA PHE A 97 0.86 -9.30 19.97
C PHE A 97 0.45 -8.53 21.24
N LEU A 98 0.28 -9.22 22.36
CA LEU A 98 -0.02 -8.59 23.66
C LEU A 98 1.13 -7.72 24.14
N ILE A 99 2.39 -8.16 23.96
CA ILE A 99 3.57 -7.35 24.25
C ILE A 99 3.59 -6.10 23.37
N LEU A 100 3.40 -6.25 22.06
CA LEU A 100 3.34 -5.13 21.13
C LEU A 100 2.25 -4.12 21.52
N GLN A 101 1.08 -4.59 21.96
CA GLN A 101 -0.02 -3.75 22.42
C GLN A 101 0.30 -3.03 23.73
N SER A 102 1.01 -3.67 24.65
CA SER A 102 1.36 -3.07 25.93
C SER A 102 2.51 -2.06 25.84
N GLU A 103 3.47 -2.30 24.96
CA GLU A 103 4.64 -1.41 24.79
C GLU A 103 4.36 -0.21 23.86
N PHE A 104 3.51 -0.39 22.86
CA PHE A 104 3.23 0.63 21.85
C PHE A 104 1.73 0.87 21.63
N PRO A 105 0.94 1.17 22.68
CA PRO A 105 -0.50 1.38 22.55
C PRO A 105 -0.83 2.51 21.58
N GLU A 106 -0.06 3.60 21.61
CA GLU A 106 -0.27 4.78 20.76
C GLU A 106 -0.08 4.49 19.25
N LYS A 107 0.74 3.49 18.91
CA LYS A 107 0.99 3.13 17.50
C LYS A 107 -0.09 2.23 16.92
N LEU A 108 -0.90 1.62 17.78
CA LEU A 108 -2.05 0.80 17.38
C LEU A 108 -3.34 1.62 17.27
N ASP A 109 -3.34 2.85 17.78
CA ASP A 109 -4.49 3.74 17.63
C ASP A 109 -4.59 4.28 16.21
N ALA A 110 -5.73 4.01 15.56
CA ALA A 110 -6.02 4.51 14.22
C ALA A 110 -6.25 6.02 14.18
N LEU A 111 -6.54 6.63 15.33
CA LEU A 111 -6.81 8.06 15.47
C LEU A 111 -5.90 8.61 16.57
N LEU A 112 -5.01 9.53 16.20
CA LEU A 112 -4.24 10.25 17.19
C LEU A 112 -5.15 11.25 17.93
N PRO A 113 -5.01 11.36 19.27
CA PRO A 113 -5.71 12.39 20.03
C PRO A 113 -5.23 13.78 19.57
N TYR A 114 -6.14 14.74 19.60
CA TYR A 114 -5.77 16.12 19.32
C TYR A 114 -4.87 16.64 20.43
N VAL A 115 -3.69 17.13 20.04
CA VAL A 115 -2.74 17.78 20.93
C VAL A 115 -2.55 19.22 20.46
N SER A 116 -2.57 20.17 21.41
CA SER A 116 -2.34 21.58 21.10
C SER A 116 -0.85 21.81 20.79
N LYS A 117 -0.57 22.65 19.77
CA LYS A 117 0.81 23.05 19.43
C LYS A 117 1.55 23.69 20.61
N ALA A 118 0.82 24.27 21.57
CA ALA A 118 1.41 24.90 22.74
C ALA A 118 1.84 23.88 23.81
N GLU A 119 1.21 22.71 23.85
CA GLU A 119 1.48 21.65 24.82
C GLU A 119 2.63 20.75 24.35
N ASP A 120 2.54 20.26 23.10
CA ASP A 120 3.56 19.43 22.49
C ASP A 120 3.69 19.75 21.00
N PRO A 121 4.71 20.53 20.58
CA PRO A 121 4.92 20.89 19.19
C PRO A 121 5.22 19.70 18.28
N GLU A 122 5.87 18.64 18.79
CA GLU A 122 6.25 17.46 18.01
C GLU A 122 5.03 16.54 17.78
N ALA A 123 4.27 16.27 18.83
CA ALA A 123 3.02 15.51 18.72
C ALA A 123 2.01 16.24 17.82
N TYR A 124 1.93 17.59 17.91
CA TYR A 124 1.11 18.39 17.00
C TYR A 124 1.58 18.28 15.54
N ALA A 125 2.88 18.31 15.28
CA ALA A 125 3.43 18.17 13.94
C ALA A 125 3.12 16.78 13.35
N ASN A 126 3.11 15.74 14.16
CA ASN A 126 2.72 14.39 13.75
C ASN A 126 1.20 14.28 13.52
N TYR A 127 0.39 14.88 14.40
CA TYR A 127 -1.07 14.95 14.25
C TYR A 127 -1.49 15.62 12.93
N VAL A 128 -0.84 16.74 12.56
CA VAL A 128 -1.15 17.48 11.33
C VAL A 128 -0.76 16.71 10.05
N LYS A 129 0.22 15.80 10.14
CA LYS A 129 0.60 14.95 9.01
C LYS A 129 -0.41 13.84 8.72
N LEU A 130 -1.24 13.47 9.68
CA LEU A 130 -2.25 12.43 9.53
C LEU A 130 -3.57 13.01 9.03
N PRO A 131 -4.35 12.23 8.26
CA PRO A 131 -5.68 12.63 7.88
C PRO A 131 -6.56 12.74 9.14
N GLY A 132 -6.99 13.96 9.47
CA GLY A 132 -7.90 14.19 10.58
C GLY A 132 -9.27 13.52 10.35
N ILE A 133 -10.09 13.43 11.42
CA ILE A 133 -11.41 12.78 11.38
C ILE A 133 -12.32 13.33 10.27
N TRP A 134 -12.21 14.60 9.92
CA TRP A 134 -12.97 15.21 8.83
C TRP A 134 -12.58 14.69 7.45
N VAL A 135 -11.32 14.31 7.27
CA VAL A 135 -10.87 13.63 6.04
C VAL A 135 -11.41 12.21 5.98
N LEU A 136 -11.46 11.51 7.11
CA LEU A 136 -12.06 10.16 7.17
C LEU A 136 -13.55 10.19 6.84
N ILE A 137 -14.31 11.13 7.40
CA ILE A 137 -15.76 11.23 7.18
C ILE A 137 -16.09 11.81 5.80
N GLY A 138 -15.36 12.82 5.34
CA GLY A 138 -15.68 13.55 4.11
C GLY A 138 -14.72 13.27 2.94
N GLY A 139 -13.42 13.46 3.14
CA GLY A 139 -12.41 13.40 2.06
C GLY A 139 -12.16 11.99 1.52
N MET A 140 -12.17 10.99 2.37
CA MET A 140 -11.92 9.59 1.99
C MET A 140 -12.96 9.04 1.01
N TRP A 141 -14.19 9.49 1.08
CA TRP A 141 -15.24 9.09 0.12
C TRP A 141 -14.91 9.51 -1.30
N ILE A 142 -14.36 10.71 -1.49
CA ILE A 142 -13.95 11.20 -2.82
C ILE A 142 -12.84 10.31 -3.38
N ALA A 143 -11.83 9.99 -2.55
CA ALA A 143 -10.76 9.09 -2.93
C ALA A 143 -11.26 7.68 -3.26
N HIS A 144 -12.18 7.14 -2.46
CA HIS A 144 -12.76 5.81 -2.70
C HIS A 144 -13.63 5.76 -3.96
N PHE A 145 -14.47 6.77 -4.21
CA PHE A 145 -15.25 6.86 -5.45
C PHE A 145 -14.33 6.95 -6.68
N TYR A 146 -13.26 7.73 -6.60
CA TYR A 146 -12.26 7.77 -7.66
C TYR A 146 -11.61 6.40 -7.86
N TYR A 147 -11.11 5.80 -6.79
CA TYR A 147 -10.34 4.56 -6.85
C TYR A 147 -11.17 3.38 -7.38
N TRP A 148 -12.37 3.17 -6.83
CA TRP A 148 -13.21 2.04 -7.22
C TRP A 148 -14.06 2.27 -8.46
N GLY A 149 -14.42 3.52 -8.76
CA GLY A 149 -15.35 3.85 -9.82
C GLY A 149 -14.71 4.32 -11.12
N THR A 150 -13.58 5.02 -11.05
CA THR A 150 -13.00 5.70 -12.22
C THR A 150 -11.53 5.40 -12.46
N ASN A 151 -10.84 4.78 -11.50
CA ASN A 151 -9.45 4.40 -11.70
C ASN A 151 -9.38 3.28 -12.76
N GLN A 152 -8.70 3.57 -13.87
CA GLN A 152 -8.60 2.66 -14.99
C GLN A 152 -7.94 1.33 -14.59
N TYR A 153 -6.95 1.35 -13.72
CA TYR A 153 -6.27 0.14 -13.25
C TYR A 153 -7.24 -0.91 -12.68
N ILE A 154 -8.25 -0.48 -11.93
CA ILE A 154 -9.26 -1.36 -11.34
C ILE A 154 -10.41 -1.63 -12.32
N THR A 155 -10.96 -0.58 -12.92
CA THR A 155 -12.11 -0.70 -13.82
C THR A 155 -11.79 -1.55 -15.05
N GLN A 156 -10.58 -1.45 -15.60
CA GLN A 156 -10.15 -2.28 -16.74
C GLN A 156 -10.11 -3.77 -16.39
N ARG A 157 -9.71 -4.14 -15.18
CA ARG A 157 -9.72 -5.53 -14.72
C ARG A 157 -11.14 -6.03 -14.49
N ALA A 158 -11.98 -5.23 -13.87
CA ALA A 158 -13.38 -5.55 -13.66
C ALA A 158 -14.14 -5.74 -14.99
N LEU A 159 -13.90 -4.85 -15.97
CA LEU A 159 -14.47 -4.96 -17.30
C LEU A 159 -13.90 -6.12 -18.14
N GLY A 160 -12.78 -6.68 -17.76
CA GLY A 160 -12.18 -7.87 -18.37
C GLY A 160 -12.87 -9.19 -17.98
N GLY A 161 -13.81 -9.18 -17.05
CA GLY A 161 -14.60 -10.34 -16.65
C GLY A 161 -15.53 -10.80 -17.78
N LYS A 162 -15.84 -12.12 -17.85
CA LYS A 162 -16.71 -12.68 -18.90
C LYS A 162 -18.15 -12.18 -18.83
N ASN A 163 -18.61 -11.87 -17.62
CA ASN A 163 -19.97 -11.38 -17.37
C ASN A 163 -20.00 -10.49 -16.14
N LEU A 164 -21.13 -9.80 -15.93
CA LEU A 164 -21.30 -8.87 -14.81
C LEU A 164 -21.15 -9.55 -13.44
N ASN A 165 -21.63 -10.77 -13.29
CA ASN A 165 -21.53 -11.50 -12.02
C ASN A 165 -20.07 -11.82 -11.64
N GLU A 166 -19.26 -12.25 -12.60
CA GLU A 166 -17.83 -12.48 -12.37
C GLU A 166 -17.10 -11.19 -12.00
N ALA A 167 -17.41 -10.09 -12.67
CA ALA A 167 -16.83 -8.79 -12.35
C ALA A 167 -17.20 -8.32 -10.93
N GLN A 168 -18.48 -8.45 -10.55
CA GLN A 168 -18.96 -8.10 -9.21
C GLN A 168 -18.35 -8.99 -8.11
N ASN A 169 -18.32 -10.30 -8.33
CA ASN A 169 -17.69 -11.25 -7.39
C ASN A 169 -16.18 -10.97 -7.23
N GLY A 170 -15.51 -10.65 -8.33
CA GLY A 170 -14.09 -10.26 -8.29
C GLY A 170 -13.84 -8.99 -7.48
N LEU A 171 -14.68 -7.96 -7.64
CA LEU A 171 -14.58 -6.73 -6.85
C LEU A 171 -14.89 -6.96 -5.37
N MET A 172 -15.91 -7.77 -5.05
CA MET A 172 -16.20 -8.13 -3.67
C MET A 172 -15.07 -8.92 -3.02
N PHE A 173 -14.49 -9.87 -3.76
CA PHE A 173 -13.34 -10.63 -3.29
C PHE A 173 -12.10 -9.74 -3.07
N ALA A 174 -11.84 -8.80 -3.97
CA ALA A 174 -10.78 -7.81 -3.80
C ALA A 174 -11.00 -6.93 -2.55
N GLY A 175 -12.24 -6.51 -2.29
CA GLY A 175 -12.62 -5.81 -1.07
C GLY A 175 -12.36 -6.64 0.19
N PHE A 176 -12.70 -7.93 0.15
CA PHE A 176 -12.40 -8.84 1.27
C PHE A 176 -10.90 -9.03 1.50
N LEU A 177 -10.12 -9.20 0.44
CA LEU A 177 -8.66 -9.29 0.54
C LEU A 177 -8.04 -8.02 1.15
N LYS A 178 -8.62 -6.85 0.92
CA LYS A 178 -8.15 -5.61 1.55
C LYS A 178 -8.26 -5.60 3.06
N LEU A 179 -9.18 -6.36 3.65
CA LEU A 179 -9.27 -6.51 5.12
C LEU A 179 -8.07 -7.26 5.71
N LEU A 180 -7.35 -8.05 4.90
CA LEU A 180 -6.12 -8.72 5.32
C LEU A 180 -4.88 -7.82 5.25
N MET A 181 -4.93 -6.72 4.50
CA MET A 181 -3.76 -5.86 4.27
C MET A 181 -3.14 -5.29 5.55
N PRO A 182 -3.91 -4.87 6.58
CA PRO A 182 -3.30 -4.44 7.85
C PRO A 182 -2.40 -5.51 8.47
N PHE A 183 -2.80 -6.77 8.42
CA PHE A 183 -2.02 -7.88 8.98
C PHE A 183 -0.81 -8.25 8.11
N VAL A 184 -0.91 -8.04 6.81
CA VAL A 184 0.13 -8.41 5.83
C VAL A 184 1.19 -7.31 5.69
N VAL A 185 0.80 -6.03 5.87
CA VAL A 185 1.66 -4.88 5.58
C VAL A 185 1.93 -4.02 6.81
N VAL A 186 0.88 -3.65 7.56
CA VAL A 186 1.01 -2.73 8.71
C VAL A 186 1.65 -3.43 9.91
N LEU A 187 1.19 -4.63 10.21
CA LEU A 187 1.71 -5.38 11.35
C LEU A 187 3.22 -5.68 11.26
N PRO A 188 3.79 -6.15 10.13
CA PRO A 188 5.24 -6.26 9.99
C PRO A 188 5.99 -4.95 10.20
N GLY A 189 5.42 -3.82 9.76
CA GLY A 189 6.00 -2.50 9.99
C GLY A 189 6.05 -2.12 11.47
N LEU A 190 4.99 -2.40 12.22
CA LEU A 190 4.95 -2.17 13.67
C LEU A 190 5.94 -3.06 14.42
N ILE A 191 6.03 -4.33 14.03
CA ILE A 191 7.00 -5.30 14.56
C ILE A 191 8.43 -4.82 14.34
N ALA A 192 8.76 -4.37 13.13
CA ALA A 192 10.09 -3.86 12.81
C ALA A 192 10.46 -2.67 13.70
N VAL A 193 9.53 -1.75 13.95
CA VAL A 193 9.74 -0.61 14.85
C VAL A 193 9.97 -1.05 16.29
N SER A 194 9.29 -2.11 16.76
CA SER A 194 9.48 -2.61 18.12
C SER A 194 10.82 -3.33 18.30
N LEU A 195 11.28 -4.09 17.32
CA LEU A 195 12.52 -4.83 17.38
C LEU A 195 13.77 -3.94 17.24
N GLU A 196 13.70 -2.86 16.47
CA GLU A 196 14.85 -1.99 16.20
C GLU A 196 14.91 -0.72 17.08
N GLY A 197 13.94 -0.50 17.96
CA GLY A 197 13.97 0.49 19.05
C GLY A 197 14.12 1.96 18.66
N ASN A 198 14.04 2.35 17.42
CA ASN A 198 13.95 3.69 16.82
C ASN A 198 14.43 3.69 15.37
N VAL A 199 13.78 2.89 14.52
CA VAL A 199 13.94 3.09 13.09
C VAL A 199 13.33 4.43 12.76
N THR A 200 14.18 5.38 12.44
CA THR A 200 13.77 6.71 12.00
C THR A 200 12.67 6.57 10.98
N VAL A 201 11.56 7.28 11.19
CA VAL A 201 10.27 7.28 10.47
C VAL A 201 10.37 7.39 8.93
N SER A 202 11.59 7.44 8.38
CA SER A 202 11.89 7.51 6.95
C SER A 202 11.32 6.35 6.13
N TYR A 203 11.11 5.18 6.73
CA TYR A 203 10.59 4.01 6.03
C TYR A 203 9.07 3.88 6.09
N THR A 204 8.42 4.43 7.10
CA THR A 204 6.94 4.45 7.19
C THR A 204 6.31 5.36 6.15
N HIS A 205 7.01 6.39 5.67
CA HIS A 205 6.56 7.22 4.57
C HIS A 205 6.55 6.50 3.20
N LEU A 206 7.24 5.38 3.07
CA LEU A 206 7.22 4.58 1.84
C LEU A 206 6.07 3.57 1.81
N THR A 207 5.53 3.18 2.98
CA THR A 207 4.42 2.23 3.05
C THR A 207 3.04 2.91 3.04
N LEU A 208 2.90 4.08 3.65
CA LEU A 208 1.63 4.81 3.67
C LEU A 208 1.12 5.24 2.28
N PRO A 209 1.95 5.80 1.38
CA PRO A 209 1.48 6.11 0.02
C PRO A 209 1.12 4.87 -0.79
N THR A 210 1.80 3.73 -0.59
CA THR A 210 1.47 2.49 -1.29
C THR A 210 0.20 1.85 -0.76
N ILE A 211 -0.12 1.97 0.53
CA ILE A 211 -1.38 1.50 1.11
C ILE A 211 -2.56 2.35 0.62
N CYS A 212 -2.36 3.65 0.42
CA CYS A 212 -3.40 4.53 -0.13
C CYS A 212 -3.49 4.48 -1.66
N SER A 213 -2.47 3.97 -2.36
CA SER A 213 -2.42 3.91 -3.83
C SER A 213 -2.69 2.51 -4.41
N VAL A 214 -2.91 1.49 -3.56
CA VAL A 214 -3.26 0.12 -4.01
C VAL A 214 -4.76 -0.16 -3.90
#